data_b956af4c0912220eaa05bc7941133365
#
_entry.id   b956af4c0912220eaa05bc7941133365
#
_cell.length_a   1.000
_cell.length_b   1.000
_cell.length_c   1.000
_cell.angle_alpha   90.00
_cell.angle_beta   90.00
_cell.angle_gamma   90.00
#
_symmetry.space_group_name_H-M   'P 1'
#
loop_
_entity.id
_entity.type
_entity.pdbx_description
1 polymer ?
#
loop_
_entity_poly.entity_id
_entity_poly.type
_entity_poly.pdbx_seq_one_letter_code
_entity_poly.pdbx_strand_id
1 'polypeptide(L)'
;MKNIKLSLLDQSTISKGDTAINAIKHTVSLVQKAEEWGYNRFWVSEHHNLASIAGSAPEVLIAHLAAVTQNIRLGSGGIMLPNHSSLKVAENFRLLETFAPGRIDLGIGRAPGGDRITASLLNPGNRFKEEDYIQQINELQLYFNDQVQTQFGVVRAIPVVYDEPPIWMLTSSGSSAFTAADMGLGLAFAQFISAHGAKQAIEVYRTRFVPSEIFPKPEVIIAIWVLCADTEEKAHELKQSLLHIFLQMEKGEVRNGIPPYDEIKDYPYTLQDRARMEANSARLIAGTPEQVKEQIINLATDCDADEIMAAAITYLPEDKVRSFELLAQVFGMI
;
A
#
# COMPACT_ATOMS: atom_id res chain seq x y z
N MET A 1 -11.45 -18.76 15.34
CA MET A 1 -10.78 -17.49 15.04
C MET A 1 -10.94 -17.21 13.55
N LYS A 2 -11.19 -15.95 13.15
CA LYS A 2 -11.26 -15.56 11.73
C LYS A 2 -9.87 -15.86 11.10
N ASN A 3 -9.85 -16.51 9.94
CA ASN A 3 -8.60 -16.75 9.23
C ASN A 3 -8.20 -15.43 8.56
N ILE A 4 -7.23 -14.71 9.14
CA ILE A 4 -6.75 -13.42 8.67
C ILE A 4 -5.67 -13.67 7.61
N LYS A 5 -5.86 -13.15 6.40
CA LYS A 5 -4.83 -13.17 5.38
C LYS A 5 -3.74 -12.15 5.70
N LEU A 6 -2.50 -12.47 5.38
CA LEU A 6 -1.37 -11.54 5.48
C LEU A 6 -0.83 -11.20 4.10
N SER A 7 -0.51 -9.92 3.91
CA SER A 7 0.04 -9.37 2.67
C SER A 7 1.10 -8.32 2.97
N LEU A 8 1.88 -7.97 1.96
CA LEU A 8 2.95 -6.99 2.09
C LEU A 8 2.73 -5.78 1.17
N LEU A 9 3.09 -4.60 1.69
CA LEU A 9 3.26 -3.37 0.91
C LEU A 9 4.72 -2.93 0.98
N ASP A 10 5.39 -2.85 -0.15
CA ASP A 10 6.74 -2.31 -0.24
C ASP A 10 6.77 -0.97 -0.98
N GLN A 11 7.48 0.00 -0.40
CA GLN A 11 7.64 1.33 -0.97
C GLN A 11 8.97 1.51 -1.70
N SER A 12 9.79 0.47 -1.82
CA SER A 12 11.15 0.53 -2.41
C SER A 12 11.98 1.66 -1.80
N THR A 13 12.06 1.69 -0.47
CA THR A 13 12.72 2.76 0.27
C THR A 13 14.24 2.70 0.12
N ILE A 14 14.88 3.90 0.02
CA ILE A 14 16.31 4.06 -0.10
C ILE A 14 16.87 4.49 1.25
N SER A 15 17.72 3.68 1.85
CA SER A 15 18.42 4.00 3.11
C SER A 15 19.55 5.01 2.88
N LYS A 16 19.95 5.71 3.93
CA LYS A 16 21.09 6.64 3.88
C LYS A 16 22.36 5.92 3.42
N GLY A 17 22.97 6.41 2.35
CA GLY A 17 24.16 5.81 1.73
C GLY A 17 23.89 4.69 0.74
N ASP A 18 22.62 4.32 0.52
CA ASP A 18 22.22 3.32 -0.48
C ASP A 18 21.76 3.98 -1.80
N THR A 19 21.40 3.17 -2.77
CA THR A 19 21.02 3.59 -4.13
C THR A 19 19.64 3.08 -4.53
N ALA A 20 18.98 3.75 -5.48
CA ALA A 20 17.73 3.28 -6.06
C ALA A 20 17.88 1.91 -6.72
N ILE A 21 19.05 1.59 -7.29
CA ILE A 21 19.33 0.28 -7.90
C ILE A 21 19.22 -0.83 -6.84
N ASN A 22 19.83 -0.63 -5.68
CA ASN A 22 19.78 -1.59 -4.59
C ASN A 22 18.38 -1.68 -4.00
N ALA A 23 17.68 -0.56 -3.79
CA ALA A 23 16.31 -0.55 -3.28
C ALA A 23 15.37 -1.40 -4.16
N ILE A 24 15.46 -1.27 -5.50
CA ILE A 24 14.67 -2.13 -6.42
C ILE A 24 15.11 -3.60 -6.34
N LYS A 25 16.41 -3.91 -6.24
CA LYS A 25 16.87 -5.29 -6.04
C LYS A 25 16.35 -5.90 -4.73
N HIS A 26 16.29 -5.11 -3.65
CA HIS A 26 15.69 -5.53 -2.38
C HIS A 26 14.20 -5.82 -2.53
N THR A 27 13.44 -4.96 -3.23
CA THR A 27 12.02 -5.21 -3.54
C THR A 27 11.82 -6.53 -4.32
N VAL A 28 12.66 -6.77 -5.34
CA VAL A 28 12.61 -8.02 -6.13
C VAL A 28 12.93 -9.26 -5.26
N SER A 29 13.97 -9.19 -4.44
CA SER A 29 14.29 -10.29 -3.52
C SER A 29 13.18 -10.51 -2.49
N LEU A 30 12.57 -9.43 -1.99
CA LEU A 30 11.53 -9.50 -0.99
C LEU A 30 10.24 -10.14 -1.53
N VAL A 31 9.82 -9.83 -2.77
CA VAL A 31 8.61 -10.45 -3.34
C VAL A 31 8.78 -11.95 -3.54
N GLN A 32 9.97 -12.42 -3.94
CA GLN A 32 10.26 -13.84 -4.07
C GLN A 32 10.17 -14.55 -2.72
N LYS A 33 10.75 -13.98 -1.67
CA LYS A 33 10.63 -14.49 -0.30
C LYS A 33 9.18 -14.44 0.21
N ALA A 34 8.44 -13.38 -0.09
CA ALA A 34 7.03 -13.26 0.27
C ALA A 34 6.18 -14.38 -0.37
N GLU A 35 6.47 -14.74 -1.60
CA GLU A 35 5.85 -15.89 -2.27
C GLU A 35 6.22 -17.21 -1.59
N GLU A 36 7.51 -17.44 -1.32
CA GLU A 36 8.00 -18.63 -0.61
C GLU A 36 7.37 -18.78 0.78
N TRP A 37 7.16 -17.66 1.48
CA TRP A 37 6.54 -17.64 2.80
C TRP A 37 5.01 -17.70 2.79
N GLY A 38 4.38 -17.70 1.61
CA GLY A 38 2.94 -17.88 1.47
C GLY A 38 2.11 -16.62 1.74
N TYR A 39 2.67 -15.43 1.62
CA TYR A 39 1.89 -14.19 1.67
C TYR A 39 0.85 -14.14 0.55
N ASN A 40 -0.34 -13.60 0.86
CA ASN A 40 -1.47 -13.59 -0.08
C ASN A 40 -1.23 -12.65 -1.26
N ARG A 41 -0.65 -11.45 -1.01
CA ARG A 41 -0.31 -10.47 -2.05
C ARG A 41 0.89 -9.61 -1.69
N PHE A 42 1.47 -9.01 -2.71
CA PHE A 42 2.55 -8.04 -2.59
C PHE A 42 2.22 -6.81 -3.43
N TRP A 43 2.03 -5.67 -2.77
CA TRP A 43 1.76 -4.41 -3.44
C TRP A 43 2.95 -3.47 -3.40
N VAL A 44 3.06 -2.63 -4.42
CA VAL A 44 4.06 -1.55 -4.51
C VAL A 44 3.38 -0.20 -4.64
N SER A 45 3.99 0.86 -4.09
CA SER A 45 3.39 2.19 -4.04
C SER A 45 3.91 3.12 -5.15
N GLU A 46 3.12 4.17 -5.45
CA GLU A 46 3.50 5.29 -6.32
C GLU A 46 3.88 6.50 -5.49
N HIS A 47 5.12 6.99 -5.66
CA HIS A 47 5.58 8.23 -5.05
C HIS A 47 6.43 9.02 -6.03
N HIS A 48 6.29 10.35 -5.98
CA HIS A 48 6.99 11.27 -6.87
C HIS A 48 7.79 12.29 -6.11
N ASN A 49 8.93 12.69 -6.67
CA ASN A 49 9.84 13.73 -6.16
C ASN A 49 10.29 13.48 -4.69
N LEU A 50 10.50 12.22 -4.31
CA LEU A 50 10.99 11.80 -3.01
C LEU A 50 12.31 11.04 -3.17
N ALA A 51 13.43 11.65 -2.77
CA ALA A 51 14.75 11.05 -2.94
C ALA A 51 14.97 9.77 -2.12
N SER A 52 14.14 9.51 -1.11
CA SER A 52 14.18 8.31 -0.26
C SER A 52 13.34 7.14 -0.76
N ILE A 53 12.75 7.24 -1.97
CA ILE A 53 11.89 6.19 -2.54
C ILE A 53 12.25 5.99 -4.02
N ALA A 54 12.37 4.73 -4.46
CA ALA A 54 12.68 4.38 -5.84
C ALA A 54 11.42 4.07 -6.69
N GLY A 55 10.25 3.90 -6.06
CA GLY A 55 9.00 3.49 -6.71
C GLY A 55 8.17 4.66 -7.21
N SER A 56 8.26 5.02 -8.49
CA SER A 56 7.43 6.08 -9.11
C SER A 56 6.45 5.56 -10.17
N ALA A 57 6.61 4.33 -10.64
CA ALA A 57 5.78 3.70 -11.67
C ALA A 57 5.45 2.25 -11.25
N PRO A 58 4.41 2.06 -10.41
CA PRO A 58 4.06 0.73 -9.90
C PRO A 58 3.80 -0.27 -11.03
N GLU A 59 3.12 0.11 -12.10
CA GLU A 59 2.82 -0.76 -13.23
C GLU A 59 4.06 -1.32 -13.91
N VAL A 60 5.13 -0.53 -14.01
CA VAL A 60 6.42 -0.99 -14.57
C VAL A 60 7.10 -1.97 -13.62
N LEU A 61 7.07 -1.67 -12.31
CA LEU A 61 7.65 -2.53 -11.29
C LEU A 61 6.87 -3.85 -11.18
N ILE A 62 5.53 -3.82 -11.17
CA ILE A 62 4.66 -5.00 -11.14
C ILE A 62 4.95 -5.93 -12.34
N ALA A 63 5.16 -5.40 -13.55
CA ALA A 63 5.53 -6.20 -14.71
C ALA A 63 6.85 -6.97 -14.49
N HIS A 64 7.83 -6.33 -13.86
CA HIS A 64 9.08 -6.99 -13.51
C HIS A 64 8.90 -8.04 -12.41
N LEU A 65 8.11 -7.74 -11.36
CA LEU A 65 7.81 -8.68 -10.28
C LEU A 65 7.01 -9.88 -10.78
N ALA A 66 6.12 -9.69 -11.74
CA ALA A 66 5.35 -10.77 -12.37
C ALA A 66 6.25 -11.80 -13.10
N ALA A 67 7.35 -11.32 -13.69
CA ALA A 67 8.30 -12.19 -14.38
C ALA A 67 9.16 -13.06 -13.43
N VAL A 68 9.24 -12.72 -12.15
CA VAL A 68 10.09 -13.41 -11.16
C VAL A 68 9.29 -14.14 -10.07
N THR A 69 7.96 -14.17 -10.19
CA THR A 69 7.02 -14.85 -9.28
C THR A 69 6.01 -15.70 -10.05
N GLN A 70 5.36 -16.68 -9.39
CA GLN A 70 4.46 -17.62 -10.04
C GLN A 70 3.03 -17.59 -9.48
N ASN A 71 2.83 -17.36 -8.17
CA ASN A 71 1.57 -17.59 -7.47
C ASN A 71 1.06 -16.36 -6.71
N ILE A 72 1.96 -15.59 -6.07
CA ILE A 72 1.59 -14.43 -5.26
C ILE A 72 0.86 -13.40 -6.10
N ARG A 73 -0.22 -12.83 -5.55
CA ARG A 73 -0.89 -11.71 -6.18
C ARG A 73 -0.02 -10.45 -6.11
N LEU A 74 -0.01 -9.70 -7.19
CA LEU A 74 0.79 -8.47 -7.32
C LEU A 74 -0.13 -7.29 -7.57
N GLY A 75 0.19 -6.13 -7.03
CA GLY A 75 -0.67 -4.98 -7.25
C GLY A 75 -0.06 -3.64 -6.87
N SER A 76 -0.84 -2.60 -7.14
CA SER A 76 -0.51 -1.24 -6.72
C SER A 76 -1.17 -0.91 -5.39
N GLY A 77 -0.40 -0.28 -4.50
CA GLY A 77 -0.90 0.22 -3.22
C GLY A 77 -0.52 1.69 -3.01
N GLY A 78 -0.90 2.56 -3.98
CA GLY A 78 -1.77 2.44 -5.17
C GLY A 78 -1.26 3.21 -6.37
N ILE A 79 -2.03 3.14 -7.46
CA ILE A 79 -1.96 4.14 -8.52
C ILE A 79 -2.62 5.43 -8.00
N MET A 80 -1.90 6.52 -8.08
CA MET A 80 -2.47 7.84 -7.74
C MET A 80 -3.28 8.34 -8.93
N LEU A 81 -4.50 7.82 -9.08
CA LEU A 81 -5.33 7.94 -10.28
C LEU A 81 -5.47 9.37 -10.83
N PRO A 82 -5.55 10.43 -9.99
CA PRO A 82 -5.58 11.80 -10.50
C PRO A 82 -4.37 12.23 -11.33
N ASN A 83 -3.22 11.55 -11.21
CA ASN A 83 -2.04 11.83 -12.01
C ASN A 83 -2.10 11.22 -13.42
N HIS A 84 -3.08 10.35 -13.70
CA HIS A 84 -3.10 9.49 -14.88
C HIS A 84 -4.37 9.65 -15.71
N SER A 85 -4.31 9.21 -16.97
CA SER A 85 -5.49 8.95 -17.81
C SER A 85 -6.11 7.61 -17.42
N SER A 86 -7.42 7.57 -17.20
CA SER A 86 -8.16 6.33 -16.90
C SER A 86 -7.95 5.26 -17.99
N LEU A 87 -7.95 5.67 -19.28
CA LEU A 87 -7.65 4.76 -20.39
C LEU A 87 -6.26 4.14 -20.25
N LYS A 88 -5.23 4.97 -19.96
CA LYS A 88 -3.86 4.47 -19.88
C LYS A 88 -3.66 3.53 -18.70
N VAL A 89 -4.30 3.79 -17.56
CA VAL A 89 -4.29 2.87 -16.41
C VAL A 89 -4.98 1.55 -16.78
N ALA A 90 -6.14 1.59 -17.43
CA ALA A 90 -6.83 0.38 -17.88
C ALA A 90 -5.99 -0.44 -18.86
N GLU A 91 -5.31 0.18 -19.82
CA GLU A 91 -4.40 -0.50 -20.74
C GLU A 91 -3.22 -1.16 -20.02
N ASN A 92 -2.56 -0.42 -19.10
CA ASN A 92 -1.44 -0.95 -18.35
C ASN A 92 -1.86 -2.17 -17.50
N PHE A 93 -3.00 -2.12 -16.81
CA PHE A 93 -3.46 -3.22 -15.96
C PHE A 93 -4.00 -4.41 -16.76
N ARG A 94 -4.62 -4.20 -17.91
CA ARG A 94 -4.93 -5.30 -18.87
C ARG A 94 -3.66 -5.96 -19.39
N LEU A 95 -2.62 -5.19 -19.70
CA LEU A 95 -1.34 -5.76 -20.11
C LEU A 95 -0.68 -6.56 -18.97
N LEU A 96 -0.76 -6.08 -17.73
CA LEU A 96 -0.28 -6.83 -16.56
C LEU A 96 -1.03 -8.15 -16.37
N GLU A 97 -2.36 -8.18 -16.58
CA GLU A 97 -3.14 -9.41 -16.57
C GLU A 97 -2.66 -10.43 -17.63
N THR A 98 -2.16 -9.98 -18.80
CA THR A 98 -1.57 -10.91 -19.77
C THR A 98 -0.25 -11.51 -19.30
N PHE A 99 0.52 -10.82 -18.46
CA PHE A 99 1.77 -11.35 -17.89
C PHE A 99 1.52 -12.28 -16.70
N ALA A 100 0.49 -12.01 -15.91
CA ALA A 100 0.19 -12.71 -14.67
C ALA A 100 -1.33 -12.89 -14.49
N PRO A 101 -1.98 -13.77 -15.32
CA PRO A 101 -3.43 -13.92 -15.32
C PRO A 101 -4.00 -14.26 -13.95
N GLY A 102 -5.03 -13.53 -13.51
CA GLY A 102 -5.73 -13.70 -12.24
C GLY A 102 -4.94 -13.31 -11.00
N ARG A 103 -3.73 -12.73 -11.16
CA ARG A 103 -2.86 -12.35 -10.03
C ARG A 103 -2.72 -10.85 -9.84
N ILE A 104 -3.31 -10.01 -10.67
CA ILE A 104 -3.12 -8.56 -10.62
C ILE A 104 -4.20 -7.90 -9.79
N ASP A 105 -3.82 -6.93 -8.95
CA ASP A 105 -4.71 -6.05 -8.18
C ASP A 105 -4.47 -4.58 -8.58
N LEU A 106 -5.54 -3.83 -8.82
CA LEU A 106 -5.46 -2.39 -9.05
C LEU A 106 -5.91 -1.63 -7.80
N GLY A 107 -4.98 -1.29 -6.92
CA GLY A 107 -5.25 -0.34 -5.84
C GLY A 107 -5.13 1.10 -6.36
N ILE A 108 -6.14 1.92 -6.08
CA ILE A 108 -6.22 3.32 -6.53
C ILE A 108 -6.34 4.29 -5.36
N GLY A 109 -5.62 5.41 -5.44
CA GLY A 109 -5.63 6.48 -4.46
C GLY A 109 -5.96 7.84 -5.08
N ARG A 110 -6.52 8.76 -4.26
CA ARG A 110 -6.80 10.14 -4.66
C ARG A 110 -5.64 11.10 -4.38
N ALA A 111 -4.74 10.73 -3.47
CA ALA A 111 -3.61 11.56 -3.11
C ALA A 111 -2.64 11.77 -4.28
N PRO A 112 -1.88 12.88 -4.32
CA PRO A 112 -0.97 13.15 -5.44
C PRO A 112 0.30 12.27 -5.45
N GLY A 113 0.57 11.49 -4.43
CA GLY A 113 1.79 10.67 -4.31
C GLY A 113 3.09 11.47 -4.13
N GLY A 114 3.01 12.78 -4.06
CA GLY A 114 4.13 13.71 -3.91
C GLY A 114 3.64 15.14 -3.65
N ASP A 115 4.47 16.12 -3.98
CA ASP A 115 4.10 17.53 -3.85
C ASP A 115 3.18 18.00 -4.99
N ARG A 116 2.51 19.14 -4.77
CA ARG A 116 1.53 19.70 -5.73
C ARG A 116 2.15 20.15 -7.05
N ILE A 117 3.41 20.58 -7.05
CA ILE A 117 4.09 21.03 -8.28
C ILE A 117 4.30 19.82 -9.18
N THR A 118 4.84 18.73 -8.61
CA THR A 118 5.03 17.47 -9.34
C THR A 118 3.70 16.92 -9.88
N ALA A 119 2.66 16.92 -9.05
CA ALA A 119 1.33 16.48 -9.48
C ALA A 119 0.76 17.31 -10.65
N SER A 120 0.98 18.63 -10.66
CA SER A 120 0.55 19.49 -11.76
C SER A 120 1.36 19.28 -13.07
N LEU A 121 2.58 18.76 -12.97
CA LEU A 121 3.40 18.38 -14.13
C LEU A 121 2.97 17.01 -14.70
N LEU A 122 2.56 16.08 -13.82
CA LEU A 122 2.09 14.77 -14.25
C LEU A 122 0.73 14.84 -14.96
N ASN A 123 -0.19 15.62 -14.43
CA ASN A 123 -1.50 15.86 -15.03
C ASN A 123 -1.94 17.33 -14.90
N PRO A 124 -1.56 18.21 -15.83
CA PRO A 124 -1.90 19.64 -15.77
C PRO A 124 -3.41 19.95 -15.79
N GLY A 125 -4.22 19.02 -16.31
CA GLY A 125 -5.68 19.15 -16.38
C GLY A 125 -6.43 18.75 -15.11
N ASN A 126 -5.78 18.04 -14.20
CA ASN A 126 -6.44 17.53 -13.00
C ASN A 126 -6.52 18.61 -11.90
N ARG A 127 -7.71 18.76 -11.34
CA ARG A 127 -8.00 19.71 -10.26
C ARG A 127 -8.01 19.03 -8.88
N PHE A 128 -7.75 17.72 -8.80
CA PHE A 128 -7.82 16.90 -7.58
C PHE A 128 -9.15 17.01 -6.82
N LYS A 129 -10.26 17.27 -7.56
CA LYS A 129 -11.60 17.27 -7.01
C LYS A 129 -12.13 15.85 -6.84
N GLU A 130 -13.02 15.67 -5.89
CA GLU A 130 -13.62 14.37 -5.62
C GLU A 130 -14.48 13.89 -6.78
N GLU A 131 -15.22 14.79 -7.42
CA GLU A 131 -16.05 14.47 -8.59
C GLU A 131 -15.22 13.95 -9.77
N ASP A 132 -14.06 14.58 -10.04
CA ASP A 132 -13.14 14.17 -11.10
C ASP A 132 -12.57 12.77 -10.83
N TYR A 133 -12.22 12.47 -9.56
CA TYR A 133 -11.74 11.16 -9.14
C TYR A 133 -12.81 10.07 -9.26
N ILE A 134 -14.06 10.35 -8.85
CA ILE A 134 -15.19 9.43 -9.01
C ILE A 134 -15.45 9.18 -10.50
N GLN A 135 -15.39 10.20 -11.34
CA GLN A 135 -15.52 10.05 -12.78
C GLN A 135 -14.43 9.13 -13.35
N GLN A 136 -13.17 9.31 -12.95
CA GLN A 136 -12.08 8.44 -13.41
C GLN A 136 -12.28 6.98 -13.01
N ILE A 137 -12.83 6.70 -11.83
CA ILE A 137 -13.16 5.32 -11.40
C ILE A 137 -14.25 4.72 -12.27
N ASN A 138 -15.33 5.47 -12.56
CA ASN A 138 -16.37 5.03 -13.47
C ASN A 138 -15.81 4.74 -14.87
N GLU A 139 -14.92 5.60 -15.38
CA GLU A 139 -14.23 5.38 -16.66
C GLU A 139 -13.42 4.09 -16.66
N LEU A 140 -12.66 3.79 -15.57
CA LEU A 140 -11.93 2.53 -15.44
C LEU A 140 -12.85 1.32 -15.55
N GLN A 141 -13.97 1.31 -14.82
CA GLN A 141 -14.95 0.21 -14.90
C GLN A 141 -15.53 0.07 -16.32
N LEU A 142 -15.84 1.19 -16.98
CA LEU A 142 -16.32 1.17 -18.37
C LEU A 142 -15.26 0.66 -19.34
N TYR A 143 -13.97 0.99 -19.16
CA TYR A 143 -12.88 0.48 -19.99
C TYR A 143 -12.67 -1.02 -19.78
N PHE A 144 -12.70 -1.50 -18.55
CA PHE A 144 -12.58 -2.93 -18.25
C PHE A 144 -13.76 -3.75 -18.80
N ASN A 145 -14.93 -3.15 -18.93
CA ASN A 145 -16.12 -3.78 -19.50
C ASN A 145 -16.31 -3.52 -21.00
N ASP A 146 -15.36 -2.87 -21.70
CA ASP A 146 -15.45 -2.48 -23.12
C ASP A 146 -16.69 -1.64 -23.47
N GLN A 147 -17.20 -0.85 -22.52
CA GLN A 147 -18.45 -0.10 -22.63
C GLN A 147 -18.28 1.38 -22.96
N VAL A 148 -17.05 1.85 -23.20
CA VAL A 148 -16.80 3.26 -23.52
C VAL A 148 -17.19 3.55 -24.96
N GLN A 149 -18.23 4.38 -25.13
CA GLN A 149 -18.69 4.87 -26.43
C GLN A 149 -18.45 6.38 -26.53
N THR A 150 -17.96 6.82 -27.67
CA THR A 150 -17.75 8.22 -28.00
C THR A 150 -18.51 8.58 -29.27
N GLN A 151 -18.59 9.87 -29.58
CA GLN A 151 -19.15 10.32 -30.87
C GLN A 151 -18.35 9.80 -32.09
N PHE A 152 -17.14 9.28 -31.91
CA PHE A 152 -16.30 8.72 -32.97
C PHE A 152 -16.29 7.18 -32.98
N GLY A 153 -17.03 6.52 -32.09
CA GLY A 153 -17.11 5.07 -31.97
C GLY A 153 -16.68 4.54 -30.62
N VAL A 154 -16.53 3.21 -30.55
CA VAL A 154 -16.11 2.51 -29.32
C VAL A 154 -14.63 2.68 -29.09
N VAL A 155 -14.24 3.03 -27.86
CA VAL A 155 -12.84 3.07 -27.41
C VAL A 155 -12.62 1.92 -26.45
N ARG A 156 -11.60 1.10 -26.72
CA ARG A 156 -11.23 -0.04 -25.88
C ARG A 156 -9.84 0.16 -25.30
N ALA A 157 -9.68 -0.21 -24.04
CA ALA A 157 -8.35 -0.40 -23.45
C ALA A 157 -7.77 -1.71 -24.01
N ILE A 158 -6.58 -1.67 -24.59
CA ILE A 158 -5.89 -2.84 -25.16
C ILE A 158 -4.70 -3.27 -24.30
N PRO A 159 -4.36 -4.58 -24.25
CA PRO A 159 -5.04 -5.69 -24.92
C PRO A 159 -6.41 -6.00 -24.32
N VAL A 160 -7.33 -6.56 -25.10
CA VAL A 160 -8.61 -7.06 -24.57
C VAL A 160 -8.34 -8.37 -23.84
N VAL A 161 -8.67 -8.43 -22.57
CA VAL A 161 -8.57 -9.62 -21.71
C VAL A 161 -9.93 -9.90 -21.09
N TYR A 162 -10.18 -11.17 -20.76
CA TYR A 162 -11.47 -11.56 -20.17
C TYR A 162 -11.53 -11.37 -18.67
N ASP A 163 -10.37 -11.49 -17.99
CA ASP A 163 -10.27 -11.31 -16.55
C ASP A 163 -10.00 -9.84 -16.24
N GLU A 164 -10.85 -9.25 -15.44
CA GLU A 164 -10.76 -7.87 -14.97
C GLU A 164 -9.97 -7.85 -13.66
N PRO A 165 -8.91 -7.01 -13.52
CA PRO A 165 -8.20 -6.91 -12.24
C PRO A 165 -9.11 -6.28 -11.18
N PRO A 166 -9.24 -6.87 -9.98
CA PRO A 166 -10.02 -6.29 -8.90
C PRO A 166 -9.51 -4.89 -8.52
N ILE A 167 -10.44 -3.93 -8.48
CA ILE A 167 -10.14 -2.55 -8.08
C ILE A 167 -10.29 -2.43 -6.56
N TRP A 168 -9.25 -1.94 -5.91
CA TRP A 168 -9.21 -1.66 -4.47
C TRP A 168 -9.14 -0.16 -4.25
N MET A 169 -10.12 0.39 -3.55
CA MET A 169 -10.11 1.81 -3.18
C MET A 169 -9.30 2.03 -1.90
N LEU A 170 -8.24 2.82 -2.00
CA LEU A 170 -7.39 3.19 -0.88
C LEU A 170 -7.97 4.41 -0.16
N THR A 171 -8.03 4.35 1.17
CA THR A 171 -8.49 5.47 2.01
C THR A 171 -7.69 5.54 3.30
N SER A 172 -7.52 6.75 3.82
CA SER A 172 -6.96 6.99 5.17
C SER A 172 -7.90 7.83 6.05
N SER A 173 -8.96 8.40 5.47
CA SER A 173 -9.91 9.26 6.17
C SER A 173 -11.33 8.70 6.25
N GLY A 174 -11.59 7.59 5.58
CA GLY A 174 -12.91 6.95 5.55
C GLY A 174 -13.91 7.54 4.55
N SER A 175 -13.67 8.72 3.96
CA SER A 175 -14.60 9.32 2.99
C SER A 175 -14.82 8.43 1.77
N SER A 176 -13.77 7.80 1.25
CA SER A 176 -13.84 6.90 0.09
C SER A 176 -14.51 5.55 0.40
N ALA A 177 -14.79 5.24 1.68
CA ALA A 177 -15.48 4.00 2.05
C ALA A 177 -16.91 3.95 1.51
N PHE A 178 -17.60 5.10 1.48
CA PHE A 178 -18.93 5.21 0.86
C PHE A 178 -18.86 4.88 -0.64
N THR A 179 -17.94 5.53 -1.35
CA THR A 179 -17.76 5.34 -2.79
C THR A 179 -17.37 3.89 -3.12
N ALA A 180 -16.44 3.29 -2.36
CA ALA A 180 -16.06 1.91 -2.54
C ALA A 180 -17.25 0.95 -2.36
N ALA A 181 -18.09 1.18 -1.34
CA ALA A 181 -19.28 0.38 -1.08
C ALA A 181 -20.32 0.49 -2.20
N ASP A 182 -20.65 1.72 -2.59
CA ASP A 182 -21.69 1.98 -3.61
C ASP A 182 -21.28 1.49 -5.02
N MET A 183 -19.95 1.43 -5.31
CA MET A 183 -19.38 0.94 -6.56
C MET A 183 -19.02 -0.57 -6.55
N GLY A 184 -19.21 -1.27 -5.44
CA GLY A 184 -18.88 -2.69 -5.32
C GLY A 184 -17.38 -2.99 -5.47
N LEU A 185 -16.49 -2.12 -4.94
CA LEU A 185 -15.04 -2.25 -4.99
C LEU A 185 -14.50 -2.80 -3.67
N GLY A 186 -13.27 -3.35 -3.68
CA GLY A 186 -12.54 -3.68 -2.46
C GLY A 186 -12.13 -2.42 -1.68
N LEU A 187 -12.03 -2.50 -0.36
CA LEU A 187 -11.58 -1.40 0.50
C LEU A 187 -10.21 -1.69 1.11
N ALA A 188 -9.25 -0.78 0.95
CA ALA A 188 -7.97 -0.83 1.63
C ALA A 188 -7.77 0.42 2.49
N PHE A 189 -7.84 0.24 3.82
CA PHE A 189 -7.67 1.33 4.77
C PHE A 189 -6.20 1.48 5.17
N ALA A 190 -5.62 2.64 4.91
CA ALA A 190 -4.23 2.97 5.20
C ALA A 190 -4.07 3.48 6.65
N GLN A 191 -4.11 2.58 7.64
CA GLN A 191 -3.90 2.93 9.04
C GLN A 191 -2.47 3.41 9.31
N PHE A 192 -1.52 3.04 8.48
CA PHE A 192 -0.16 3.57 8.53
C PHE A 192 -0.08 5.09 8.20
N ILE A 193 -1.13 5.68 7.62
CA ILE A 193 -1.26 7.12 7.39
C ILE A 193 -2.09 7.77 8.51
N SER A 194 -3.24 7.19 8.85
CA SER A 194 -4.15 7.71 9.88
C SER A 194 -4.36 6.67 10.98
N ALA A 195 -3.94 7.02 12.20
CA ALA A 195 -4.04 6.13 13.37
C ALA A 195 -5.49 5.76 13.76
N HIS A 196 -6.47 6.51 13.27
CA HIS A 196 -7.87 6.42 13.71
C HIS A 196 -8.82 6.38 12.52
N GLY A 197 -10.05 5.87 12.76
CA GLY A 197 -11.13 5.89 11.78
C GLY A 197 -11.33 4.60 10.98
N ALA A 198 -10.41 3.63 11.07
CA ALA A 198 -10.53 2.36 10.34
C ALA A 198 -11.86 1.64 10.65
N LYS A 199 -12.19 1.45 11.94
CA LYS A 199 -13.41 0.75 12.36
C LYS A 199 -14.67 1.38 11.78
N GLN A 200 -14.81 2.70 11.91
CA GLN A 200 -15.97 3.43 11.40
C GLN A 200 -16.07 3.36 9.87
N ALA A 201 -14.94 3.53 9.18
CA ALA A 201 -14.91 3.44 7.72
C ALA A 201 -15.31 2.04 7.22
N ILE A 202 -14.82 1.00 7.87
CA ILE A 202 -15.11 -0.39 7.52
C ILE A 202 -16.58 -0.74 7.83
N GLU A 203 -17.11 -0.29 8.96
CA GLU A 203 -18.52 -0.49 9.32
C GLU A 203 -19.46 0.14 8.27
N VAL A 204 -19.17 1.39 7.88
CA VAL A 204 -19.90 2.08 6.81
C VAL A 204 -19.81 1.32 5.49
N TYR A 205 -18.60 0.93 5.08
CA TYR A 205 -18.36 0.17 3.86
C TYR A 205 -19.17 -1.14 3.83
N ARG A 206 -19.08 -1.96 4.89
CA ARG A 206 -19.79 -3.25 4.95
C ARG A 206 -21.30 -3.10 4.97
N THR A 207 -21.82 -2.08 5.67
CA THR A 207 -23.28 -1.85 5.79
C THR A 207 -23.90 -1.40 4.47
N ARG A 208 -23.14 -0.64 3.65
CA ARG A 208 -23.63 -0.06 2.38
C ARG A 208 -23.25 -0.86 1.16
N PHE A 209 -22.40 -1.88 1.31
CA PHE A 209 -21.80 -2.57 0.17
C PHE A 209 -22.81 -3.11 -0.83
N VAL A 210 -22.64 -2.74 -2.09
CA VAL A 210 -23.37 -3.24 -3.24
C VAL A 210 -22.54 -4.33 -3.92
N PRO A 211 -22.98 -5.59 -3.94
CA PRO A 211 -22.23 -6.66 -4.59
C PRO A 211 -21.95 -6.39 -6.07
N SER A 212 -20.76 -6.74 -6.53
CA SER A 212 -20.35 -6.75 -7.93
C SER A 212 -19.91 -8.15 -8.36
N GLU A 213 -19.67 -8.36 -9.66
CA GLU A 213 -19.16 -9.66 -10.16
C GLU A 213 -17.79 -9.98 -9.58
N ILE A 214 -16.92 -8.98 -9.41
CA ILE A 214 -15.56 -9.11 -8.86
C ILE A 214 -15.59 -9.29 -7.34
N PHE A 215 -16.46 -8.53 -6.67
CA PHE A 215 -16.64 -8.59 -5.21
C PHE A 215 -18.08 -8.97 -4.86
N PRO A 216 -18.41 -10.27 -4.79
CA PRO A 216 -19.76 -10.71 -4.41
C PRO A 216 -20.08 -10.44 -2.92
N LYS A 217 -19.08 -10.10 -2.13
CA LYS A 217 -19.17 -9.68 -0.72
C LYS A 217 -18.12 -8.62 -0.43
N PRO A 218 -18.31 -7.78 0.61
CA PRO A 218 -17.34 -6.76 0.97
C PRO A 218 -16.02 -7.42 1.43
N GLU A 219 -14.90 -6.95 0.89
CA GLU A 219 -13.55 -7.37 1.28
C GLU A 219 -12.74 -6.17 1.77
N VAL A 220 -12.03 -6.34 2.90
CA VAL A 220 -11.34 -5.26 3.60
C VAL A 220 -9.89 -5.63 3.89
N ILE A 221 -8.98 -4.77 3.43
CA ILE A 221 -7.57 -4.76 3.81
C ILE A 221 -7.32 -3.61 4.79
N ILE A 222 -6.59 -3.86 5.89
CA ILE A 222 -5.99 -2.79 6.70
C ILE A 222 -4.47 -2.82 6.45
N ALA A 223 -3.93 -1.71 5.95
CA ALA A 223 -2.50 -1.55 5.79
C ALA A 223 -1.91 -0.79 6.99
N ILE A 224 -0.88 -1.37 7.63
CA ILE A 224 -0.26 -0.85 8.85
C ILE A 224 1.25 -1.10 8.85
N TRP A 225 2.03 -0.24 9.52
CA TRP A 225 3.44 -0.52 9.74
C TRP A 225 3.61 -1.68 10.73
N VAL A 226 4.45 -2.65 10.37
CA VAL A 226 4.76 -3.82 11.22
C VAL A 226 6.27 -3.97 11.33
N LEU A 227 6.77 -3.97 12.56
CA LEU A 227 8.18 -4.15 12.91
C LEU A 227 8.31 -5.31 13.90
N CYS A 228 8.44 -6.53 13.37
CA CYS A 228 8.64 -7.75 14.14
C CYS A 228 10.13 -8.01 14.28
N ALA A 229 10.61 -8.29 15.48
CA ALA A 229 12.02 -8.56 15.75
C ALA A 229 12.21 -9.71 16.73
N ASP A 230 13.39 -10.34 16.70
CA ASP A 230 13.74 -11.47 17.56
C ASP A 230 13.75 -11.10 19.06
N THR A 231 13.96 -9.81 19.40
CA THR A 231 13.97 -9.32 20.78
C THR A 231 13.21 -8.01 20.92
N GLU A 232 12.76 -7.69 22.14
CA GLU A 232 12.08 -6.43 22.45
C GLU A 232 13.00 -5.22 22.24
N GLU A 233 14.29 -5.36 22.54
CA GLU A 233 15.30 -4.30 22.33
C GLU A 233 15.41 -3.95 20.85
N LYS A 234 15.52 -4.95 19.98
CA LYS A 234 15.60 -4.73 18.53
C LYS A 234 14.29 -4.15 17.98
N ALA A 235 13.14 -4.63 18.45
CA ALA A 235 11.83 -4.07 18.09
C ALA A 235 11.72 -2.60 18.50
N HIS A 236 12.23 -2.25 19.68
CA HIS A 236 12.28 -0.87 20.17
C HIS A 236 13.15 0.03 19.27
N GLU A 237 14.34 -0.42 18.89
CA GLU A 237 15.24 0.31 17.98
C GLU A 237 14.55 0.61 16.63
N LEU A 238 13.95 -0.41 16.03
CA LEU A 238 13.22 -0.29 14.76
C LEU A 238 12.04 0.69 14.88
N LYS A 239 11.26 0.58 15.97
CA LYS A 239 10.15 1.49 16.29
C LYS A 239 10.63 2.93 16.41
N GLN A 240 11.70 3.17 17.19
CA GLN A 240 12.25 4.53 17.39
C GLN A 240 12.74 5.13 16.07
N SER A 241 13.41 4.34 15.23
CA SER A 241 13.84 4.77 13.89
C SER A 241 12.67 5.21 13.01
N LEU A 242 11.60 4.44 12.98
CA LEU A 242 10.41 4.79 12.19
C LEU A 242 9.69 6.03 12.73
N LEU A 243 9.54 6.14 14.05
CA LEU A 243 8.93 7.31 14.70
C LEU A 243 9.76 8.58 14.49
N HIS A 244 11.09 8.47 14.50
CA HIS A 244 11.98 9.58 14.15
C HIS A 244 11.74 10.05 12.70
N ILE A 245 11.63 9.12 11.76
CA ILE A 245 11.33 9.43 10.36
C ILE A 245 10.00 10.19 10.24
N PHE A 246 8.96 9.77 10.93
CA PHE A 246 7.68 10.48 10.90
C PHE A 246 7.80 11.89 11.48
N LEU A 247 8.51 12.05 12.58
CA LEU A 247 8.76 13.36 13.19
C LEU A 247 9.49 14.29 12.21
N GLN A 248 10.52 13.80 11.51
CA GLN A 248 11.25 14.58 10.50
C GLN A 248 10.34 14.97 9.33
N MET A 249 9.44 14.08 8.90
CA MET A 249 8.44 14.40 7.86
C MET A 249 7.52 15.53 8.28
N GLU A 250 7.01 15.49 9.50
CA GLU A 250 6.11 16.51 10.04
C GLU A 250 6.80 17.87 10.20
N LYS A 251 8.11 17.87 10.45
CA LYS A 251 8.93 19.08 10.52
C LYS A 251 9.31 19.64 9.14
N GLY A 252 9.00 18.92 8.06
CA GLY A 252 9.39 19.30 6.70
C GLY A 252 10.90 19.24 6.44
N GLU A 253 11.63 18.46 7.26
CA GLU A 253 13.08 18.32 7.12
C GLU A 253 13.42 17.43 5.92
N VAL A 254 14.34 17.90 5.07
CA VAL A 254 14.80 17.17 3.88
C VAL A 254 15.60 15.94 4.31
N ARG A 255 15.30 14.79 3.69
CA ARG A 255 15.93 13.53 4.03
C ARG A 255 16.86 13.03 2.95
N ASN A 256 18.01 12.59 3.40
CA ASN A 256 18.98 11.87 2.57
C ASN A 256 18.90 10.34 2.83
N GLY A 257 17.67 9.78 2.82
CA GLY A 257 17.41 8.38 3.14
C GLY A 257 17.12 8.12 4.63
N ILE A 258 16.92 6.85 4.97
CA ILE A 258 16.60 6.38 6.32
C ILE A 258 17.89 6.30 7.13
N PRO A 259 18.01 6.98 8.29
CA PRO A 259 19.23 6.93 9.10
C PRO A 259 19.32 5.63 9.92
N PRO A 260 20.54 5.17 10.26
CA PRO A 260 20.72 4.10 11.24
C PRO A 260 20.32 4.56 12.66
N TYR A 261 19.90 3.61 13.52
CA TYR A 261 19.47 3.91 14.88
C TYR A 261 20.55 4.63 15.71
N ASP A 262 21.81 4.27 15.53
CA ASP A 262 22.95 4.88 16.25
C ASP A 262 23.09 6.39 16.02
N GLU A 263 22.61 6.92 14.91
CA GLU A 263 22.61 8.36 14.63
C GLU A 263 21.47 9.10 15.34
N ILE A 264 20.43 8.40 15.79
CA ILE A 264 19.21 9.01 16.33
C ILE A 264 18.97 8.70 17.82
N LYS A 265 19.64 7.70 18.39
CA LYS A 265 19.43 7.26 19.79
C LYS A 265 19.62 8.39 20.81
N ASP A 266 20.57 9.29 20.56
CA ASP A 266 20.89 10.44 21.41
C ASP A 266 20.32 11.76 20.89
N TYR A 267 19.36 11.72 19.93
CA TYR A 267 18.75 12.92 19.40
C TYR A 267 18.00 13.68 20.51
N PRO A 268 18.18 15.03 20.63
CA PRO A 268 17.64 15.81 21.72
C PRO A 268 16.13 16.11 21.52
N TYR A 269 15.30 15.07 21.61
CA TYR A 269 13.85 15.21 21.48
C TYR A 269 13.28 16.12 22.56
N THR A 270 12.54 17.14 22.13
CA THR A 270 11.74 17.98 23.02
C THR A 270 10.53 17.22 23.58
N LEU A 271 9.87 17.77 24.60
CA LEU A 271 8.60 17.21 25.11
C LEU A 271 7.53 17.13 24.01
N GLN A 272 7.48 18.14 23.13
CA GLN A 272 6.56 18.15 21.99
C GLN A 272 6.88 17.07 20.97
N ASP A 273 8.17 16.83 20.69
CA ASP A 273 8.60 15.75 19.79
C ASP A 273 8.17 14.38 20.31
N ARG A 274 8.37 14.13 21.61
CA ARG A 274 7.98 12.88 22.27
C ARG A 274 6.46 12.67 22.23
N ALA A 275 5.67 13.73 22.46
CA ALA A 275 4.21 13.64 22.36
C ALA A 275 3.74 13.33 20.92
N ARG A 276 4.41 13.89 19.89
CA ARG A 276 4.13 13.57 18.49
C ARG A 276 4.52 12.13 18.13
N MET A 277 5.68 11.67 18.57
CA MET A 277 6.12 10.29 18.36
C MET A 277 5.15 9.31 19.02
N GLU A 278 4.68 9.59 20.24
CA GLU A 278 3.68 8.76 20.90
C GLU A 278 2.36 8.73 20.14
N ALA A 279 1.85 9.87 19.67
CA ALA A 279 0.66 9.92 18.83
C ALA A 279 0.83 9.11 17.52
N ASN A 280 2.02 9.14 16.93
CA ASN A 280 2.34 8.36 15.75
C ASN A 280 2.49 6.86 16.03
N SER A 281 2.72 6.43 17.28
CA SER A 281 2.89 5.02 17.62
C SER A 281 1.64 4.19 17.36
N ALA A 282 0.45 4.77 17.34
CA ALA A 282 -0.80 4.10 16.98
C ALA A 282 -0.91 3.73 15.47
N ARG A 283 0.04 4.18 14.64
CA ARG A 283 0.14 3.86 13.20
C ARG A 283 0.98 2.63 12.92
N LEU A 284 1.55 2.01 13.95
CA LEU A 284 2.46 0.88 13.80
C LEU A 284 2.26 -0.17 14.89
N ILE A 285 2.59 -1.41 14.55
CA ILE A 285 2.70 -2.56 15.43
C ILE A 285 4.19 -2.93 15.51
N ALA A 286 4.74 -3.02 16.74
CA ALA A 286 6.12 -3.43 16.94
C ALA A 286 6.26 -4.33 18.16
N GLY A 287 7.17 -5.31 18.11
CA GLY A 287 7.41 -6.24 19.22
C GLY A 287 8.05 -7.54 18.78
N THR A 288 8.10 -8.49 19.71
CA THR A 288 8.42 -9.89 19.39
C THR A 288 7.33 -10.54 18.54
N PRO A 289 7.58 -11.70 17.93
CA PRO A 289 6.58 -12.39 17.09
C PRO A 289 5.23 -12.58 17.77
N GLU A 290 5.22 -13.00 19.04
CA GLU A 290 4.00 -13.23 19.79
C GLU A 290 3.23 -11.93 20.07
N GLN A 291 3.93 -10.86 20.45
CA GLN A 291 3.36 -9.54 20.69
C GLN A 291 2.76 -8.94 19.40
N VAL A 292 3.46 -9.11 18.28
CA VAL A 292 3.00 -8.63 16.96
C VAL A 292 1.77 -9.41 16.50
N LYS A 293 1.77 -10.73 16.66
CA LYS A 293 0.63 -11.58 16.33
C LYS A 293 -0.61 -11.19 17.12
N GLU A 294 -0.50 -11.00 18.41
CA GLU A 294 -1.61 -10.59 19.27
C GLU A 294 -2.20 -9.24 18.82
N GLN A 295 -1.35 -8.25 18.59
CA GLN A 295 -1.77 -6.92 18.14
C GLN A 295 -2.47 -6.96 16.77
N ILE A 296 -1.97 -7.76 15.82
CA ILE A 296 -2.57 -7.94 14.49
C ILE A 296 -3.94 -8.60 14.61
N ILE A 297 -4.08 -9.65 15.41
CA ILE A 297 -5.35 -10.34 15.63
C ILE A 297 -6.38 -9.40 16.26
N ASN A 298 -5.97 -8.63 17.27
CA ASN A 298 -6.84 -7.65 17.92
C ASN A 298 -7.30 -6.58 16.94
N LEU A 299 -6.39 -5.99 16.16
CA LEU A 299 -6.71 -4.99 15.13
C LEU A 299 -7.70 -5.54 14.09
N ALA A 300 -7.42 -6.72 13.54
CA ALA A 300 -8.27 -7.33 12.53
C ALA A 300 -9.67 -7.69 13.08
N THR A 301 -9.74 -8.12 14.35
CA THR A 301 -11.00 -8.45 15.02
C THR A 301 -11.81 -7.19 15.32
N ASP A 302 -11.18 -6.17 15.90
CA ASP A 302 -11.83 -4.90 16.29
C ASP A 302 -12.40 -4.13 15.11
N CYS A 303 -11.73 -4.22 13.97
CA CYS A 303 -12.12 -3.54 12.72
C CYS A 303 -12.89 -4.45 11.76
N ASP A 304 -13.08 -5.73 12.06
CA ASP A 304 -13.64 -6.73 11.14
C ASP A 304 -12.91 -6.77 9.79
N ALA A 305 -11.59 -6.69 9.79
CA ALA A 305 -10.79 -6.79 8.58
C ALA A 305 -10.64 -8.25 8.11
N ASP A 306 -10.53 -8.46 6.80
CA ASP A 306 -10.30 -9.77 6.20
C ASP A 306 -8.82 -10.05 5.99
N GLU A 307 -8.03 -8.98 5.86
CA GLU A 307 -6.62 -9.06 5.54
C GLU A 307 -5.84 -7.92 6.20
N ILE A 308 -4.65 -8.23 6.70
CA ILE A 308 -3.68 -7.24 7.17
C ILE A 308 -2.52 -7.16 6.18
N MET A 309 -2.30 -5.97 5.67
CA MET A 309 -1.18 -5.67 4.77
C MET A 309 -0.08 -4.98 5.57
N ALA A 310 0.98 -5.72 5.84
CA ALA A 310 2.12 -5.24 6.58
C ALA A 310 3.05 -4.43 5.67
N ALA A 311 3.46 -3.24 6.14
CA ALA A 311 4.52 -2.45 5.55
C ALA A 311 5.65 -2.27 6.56
N ALA A 312 6.89 -2.11 6.11
CA ALA A 312 8.01 -1.82 7.00
C ALA A 312 9.01 -0.85 6.35
N ILE A 313 9.52 0.07 7.16
CA ILE A 313 10.64 0.93 6.81
C ILE A 313 11.74 0.69 7.84
N THR A 314 12.90 0.23 7.38
CA THR A 314 14.07 -0.04 8.20
C THR A 314 15.31 0.55 7.54
N TYR A 315 16.36 0.82 8.32
CA TYR A 315 17.65 1.24 7.76
C TYR A 315 18.32 0.09 7.01
N LEU A 316 18.42 -1.07 7.64
CA LEU A 316 18.98 -2.27 7.03
C LEU A 316 17.86 -3.04 6.30
N PRO A 317 18.05 -3.39 5.02
CA PRO A 317 17.09 -4.24 4.29
C PRO A 317 16.88 -5.61 4.95
N GLU A 318 17.91 -6.15 5.59
CA GLU A 318 17.86 -7.42 6.32
C GLU A 318 16.88 -7.39 7.48
N ASP A 319 16.79 -6.26 8.20
CA ASP A 319 15.81 -6.08 9.28
C ASP A 319 14.36 -6.13 8.75
N LYS A 320 14.10 -5.56 7.56
CA LYS A 320 12.80 -5.66 6.88
C LYS A 320 12.47 -7.11 6.53
N VAL A 321 13.40 -7.78 5.88
CA VAL A 321 13.26 -9.20 5.48
C VAL A 321 13.01 -10.06 6.72
N ARG A 322 13.81 -9.87 7.79
CA ARG A 322 13.64 -10.64 9.04
C ARG A 322 12.31 -10.37 9.71
N SER A 323 11.85 -9.11 9.72
CA SER A 323 10.54 -8.75 10.27
C SER A 323 9.40 -9.51 9.59
N PHE A 324 9.41 -9.60 8.26
CA PHE A 324 8.37 -10.32 7.52
C PHE A 324 8.53 -11.84 7.61
N GLU A 325 9.75 -12.37 7.69
CA GLU A 325 9.99 -13.79 7.94
C GLU A 325 9.41 -14.21 9.30
N LEU A 326 9.73 -13.47 10.38
CA LEU A 326 9.20 -13.72 11.72
C LEU A 326 7.67 -13.63 11.76
N LEU A 327 7.09 -12.69 11.01
CA LEU A 327 5.66 -12.56 10.88
C LEU A 327 5.04 -13.81 10.22
N ALA A 328 5.64 -14.32 9.14
CA ALA A 328 5.19 -15.55 8.49
C ALA A 328 5.29 -16.76 9.43
N GLN A 329 6.41 -16.90 10.15
CA GLN A 329 6.63 -17.98 11.12
C GLN A 329 5.58 -17.97 12.24
N VAL A 330 5.34 -16.84 12.88
CA VAL A 330 4.42 -16.78 14.02
C VAL A 330 2.96 -17.02 13.63
N PHE A 331 2.59 -16.74 12.38
CA PHE A 331 1.28 -17.08 11.83
C PHE A 331 1.20 -18.51 11.26
N GLY A 332 2.30 -19.27 11.27
CA GLY A 332 2.35 -20.65 10.81
C GLY A 332 2.21 -20.80 9.29
N MET A 333 2.73 -19.82 8.57
CA MET A 333 2.77 -19.85 7.11
C MET A 333 3.98 -20.65 6.60
N ILE A 334 5.06 -20.66 7.40
CA ILE A 334 6.30 -21.44 7.21
C ILE A 334 6.73 -22.05 8.53
#